data_6108061b720c93e841638a41c97f8ac9
#
_entry.id   6108061b720c93e841638a41c97f8ac9
#
_cell.length_a   1.000
_cell.length_b   1.000
_cell.length_c   1.000
_cell.angle_alpha   90.00
_cell.angle_beta   90.00
_cell.angle_gamma   90.00
#
_symmetry.space_group_name_H-M   'P 1'
#
loop_
_entity.id
_entity.type
_entity.pdbx_description
1 polymer ?
#
loop_
_entity_poly.entity_id
_entity_poly.type
_entity_poly.pdbx_seq_one_letter_code
_entity_poly.pdbx_strand_id
1 'polypeptide(L)'
;RSPGKEDPHQKGGAQGATAVEGEPGDPHYDGHGAVKRITKKAGLLWKWMALDGTEHDDVLLEAKEAYLNRKAFTLRFILYFAVFCGLGLFFRHASFSQDKDGDPKWTHTSVKVAAVGIIAMALGTTFAAIDWYKAIEHHWFSTMYGVWYFSASMRTGLAATVIICFLLANRSNLQGLYKQAHRYHLGCLMLAFTIFWAYISFCQFFLIYNADIPEETFWYNIRQFDPANPDVKNSWYPIGMCLIFCNFLFPFFYLLFYRSKIVPGRILFIAGWILFWQLADIYYNVLPGIEPDNNAAEGAFDYTVREFSVTGLDVASILGIGALCAAAFLWSRGRAEPIPIRDPRILDSIYTHE
;
A
#
# COMPACT_ATOMS: atom_id res chain seq x y z
N ARG A 1 49.08 23.17 -58.43
CA ARG A 1 48.22 24.11 -57.66
C ARG A 1 46.80 23.72 -57.96
N SER A 2 46.22 22.84 -57.12
CA SER A 2 44.82 22.42 -57.17
C SER A 2 44.08 23.05 -55.98
N PRO A 3 42.87 23.57 -56.18
CA PRO A 3 42.06 24.08 -55.07
C PRO A 3 41.45 22.93 -54.27
N GLY A 4 41.38 23.14 -52.97
CA GLY A 4 40.95 22.17 -52.00
C GLY A 4 39.49 21.81 -52.20
N LYS A 5 39.22 20.54 -51.97
CA LYS A 5 37.86 19.98 -51.78
C LYS A 5 37.33 20.46 -50.44
N GLU A 6 36.24 21.21 -50.45
CA GLU A 6 35.44 21.51 -49.26
C GLU A 6 34.68 20.26 -48.80
N ASP A 7 34.80 19.97 -47.54
CA ASP A 7 34.12 18.88 -46.85
C ASP A 7 32.63 19.22 -46.68
N PRO A 8 31.67 18.36 -47.08
CA PRO A 8 30.24 18.69 -47.03
C PRO A 8 29.60 18.61 -45.65
N HIS A 9 30.36 18.35 -44.59
CA HIS A 9 29.81 18.08 -43.25
C HIS A 9 29.85 19.25 -42.27
N GLN A 10 30.11 20.49 -42.71
CA GLN A 10 30.17 21.65 -41.81
C GLN A 10 29.14 22.74 -42.18
N LYS A 11 27.87 22.38 -42.29
CA LYS A 11 26.75 23.31 -42.25
C LYS A 11 25.64 22.74 -41.36
N GLY A 12 25.88 22.62 -40.07
CA GLY A 12 24.88 22.48 -39.02
C GLY A 12 24.81 23.81 -38.28
N GLY A 13 24.13 24.78 -38.86
CA GLY A 13 23.74 25.99 -38.14
C GLY A 13 22.80 25.61 -37.00
N ALA A 14 23.02 26.25 -35.86
CA ALA A 14 22.09 26.21 -34.73
C ALA A 14 20.70 26.65 -35.18
N GLN A 15 19.89 25.70 -35.58
CA GLN A 15 18.42 25.87 -35.58
C GLN A 15 17.98 25.73 -34.13
N GLY A 16 17.36 26.78 -33.64
CA GLY A 16 16.78 26.77 -32.31
C GLY A 16 15.94 25.53 -32.14
N ALA A 17 16.20 24.79 -31.06
CA ALA A 17 15.37 23.69 -30.64
C ALA A 17 13.97 24.26 -30.39
N THR A 18 13.11 24.17 -31.39
CA THR A 18 11.68 24.09 -31.14
C THR A 18 11.54 22.87 -30.25
N ALA A 19 11.00 23.07 -29.04
CA ALA A 19 10.64 21.99 -28.17
C ALA A 19 9.75 21.03 -28.97
N VAL A 20 10.33 19.93 -29.42
CA VAL A 20 9.58 18.81 -29.98
C VAL A 20 8.80 18.28 -28.81
N GLU A 21 7.47 18.33 -28.91
CA GLU A 21 6.61 17.60 -27.98
C GLU A 21 7.16 16.17 -27.94
N GLY A 22 7.66 15.74 -26.78
CA GLY A 22 8.42 14.50 -26.67
C GLY A 22 7.56 13.33 -27.13
N GLU A 23 8.13 12.47 -27.96
CA GLU A 23 7.49 11.23 -28.35
C GLU A 23 7.44 10.27 -27.15
N PRO A 24 6.48 9.36 -27.09
CA PRO A 24 6.42 8.33 -26.06
C PRO A 24 7.73 7.52 -26.02
N GLY A 25 8.42 7.55 -24.90
CA GLY A 25 9.77 7.00 -24.74
C GLY A 25 10.89 8.05 -24.66
N ASP A 26 10.59 9.34 -24.87
CA ASP A 26 11.48 10.43 -24.55
C ASP A 26 11.62 10.54 -23.02
N PRO A 27 12.84 10.58 -22.45
CA PRO A 27 13.05 10.79 -21.01
C PRO A 27 12.47 12.12 -20.50
N HIS A 28 12.15 13.06 -21.38
CA HIS A 28 11.44 14.30 -21.09
C HIS A 28 9.95 14.26 -21.44
N TYR A 29 9.42 13.11 -21.91
CA TYR A 29 7.99 12.93 -22.11
C TYR A 29 7.29 12.84 -20.77
N ASP A 30 6.71 13.94 -20.37
CA ASP A 30 6.07 14.12 -19.05
C ASP A 30 4.55 13.96 -19.07
N GLY A 31 3.98 13.66 -20.23
CA GLY A 31 2.52 13.56 -20.38
C GLY A 31 1.78 14.89 -20.09
N HIS A 32 2.47 16.05 -20.18
CA HIS A 32 1.92 17.38 -19.83
C HIS A 32 0.57 17.68 -20.46
N GLY A 33 0.35 17.29 -21.70
CA GLY A 33 -0.94 17.44 -22.34
C GLY A 33 -2.05 16.70 -21.59
N ALA A 34 -1.78 15.47 -21.17
CA ALA A 34 -2.73 14.65 -20.41
C ALA A 34 -2.89 15.17 -18.99
N VAL A 35 -1.82 15.56 -18.30
CA VAL A 35 -1.85 16.11 -16.93
C VAL A 35 -2.64 17.42 -16.89
N LYS A 36 -2.38 18.34 -17.83
CA LYS A 36 -3.06 19.63 -17.88
C LYS A 36 -4.59 19.51 -18.14
N ARG A 37 -5.02 18.45 -18.83
CA ARG A 37 -6.45 18.16 -19.08
C ARG A 37 -7.12 17.43 -17.93
N ILE A 38 -6.42 16.54 -17.26
CA ILE A 38 -6.93 15.78 -16.09
C ILE A 38 -7.21 16.71 -14.92
N THR A 39 -6.36 17.71 -14.68
CA THR A 39 -6.52 18.67 -13.57
C THR A 39 -7.72 19.59 -13.75
N LYS A 40 -8.24 19.80 -14.96
CA LYS A 40 -9.47 20.53 -15.19
C LYS A 40 -10.72 19.79 -14.68
N LYS A 41 -10.66 18.48 -14.50
CA LYS A 41 -11.71 17.66 -13.86
C LYS A 41 -11.35 17.40 -12.40
N ALA A 42 -11.33 18.45 -11.59
CA ALA A 42 -11.04 18.37 -10.15
C ALA A 42 -11.91 17.31 -9.46
N GLY A 43 -11.28 16.48 -8.61
CA GLY A 43 -11.96 15.56 -7.71
C GLY A 43 -11.87 14.06 -8.04
N LEU A 44 -11.23 13.65 -9.12
CA LEU A 44 -11.01 12.23 -9.40
C LEU A 44 -9.68 11.74 -8.82
N LEU A 45 -9.75 10.77 -7.90
CA LEU A 45 -8.57 10.14 -7.32
C LEU A 45 -7.73 9.42 -8.37
N TRP A 46 -8.39 8.68 -9.29
CA TRP A 46 -7.74 8.00 -10.40
C TRP A 46 -7.80 8.88 -11.64
N LYS A 47 -6.71 9.54 -11.98
CA LYS A 47 -6.61 10.48 -13.11
C LYS A 47 -7.00 9.83 -14.43
N TRP A 48 -6.59 8.59 -14.67
CA TRP A 48 -6.92 7.84 -15.89
C TRP A 48 -8.43 7.64 -16.13
N MET A 49 -9.27 7.70 -15.09
CA MET A 49 -10.73 7.63 -15.26
C MET A 49 -11.34 8.89 -15.86
N ALA A 50 -10.62 10.01 -15.86
CA ALA A 50 -11.07 11.25 -16.47
C ALA A 50 -10.86 11.28 -17.99
N LEU A 51 -9.99 10.43 -18.51
CA LEU A 51 -9.70 10.26 -19.92
C LEU A 51 -10.80 9.37 -20.52
N ASP A 52 -11.72 9.97 -21.24
CA ASP A 52 -12.90 9.26 -21.81
C ASP A 52 -12.62 8.61 -23.17
N GLY A 53 -11.39 8.12 -23.40
CA GLY A 53 -11.05 7.37 -24.64
C GLY A 53 -11.01 8.21 -25.94
N THR A 54 -11.19 9.52 -25.84
CA THR A 54 -11.16 10.44 -26.99
C THR A 54 -9.83 11.18 -27.15
N GLU A 55 -8.90 10.97 -26.24
CA GLU A 55 -7.60 11.63 -26.23
C GLU A 55 -6.50 10.60 -26.43
N HIS A 56 -6.04 10.46 -27.66
CA HIS A 56 -4.92 9.60 -28.10
C HIS A 56 -3.54 10.08 -27.63
N ASP A 57 -3.47 10.99 -26.67
CA ASP A 57 -2.24 11.64 -26.29
C ASP A 57 -1.43 10.88 -25.22
N ASP A 58 -1.98 9.83 -24.60
CA ASP A 58 -1.29 9.01 -23.59
C ASP A 58 -1.11 7.56 -24.05
N VAL A 59 -0.02 7.31 -24.76
CA VAL A 59 0.32 5.99 -25.35
C VAL A 59 0.47 4.92 -24.27
N LEU A 60 0.94 5.28 -23.05
CA LEU A 60 1.05 4.34 -21.95
C LEU A 60 -0.32 3.92 -21.41
N LEU A 61 -1.29 4.82 -21.40
CA LEU A 61 -2.65 4.49 -21.00
C LEU A 61 -3.35 3.67 -22.08
N GLU A 62 -3.17 3.99 -23.37
CA GLU A 62 -3.68 3.22 -24.49
C GLU A 62 -3.17 1.76 -24.44
N ALA A 63 -1.87 1.55 -24.21
CA ALA A 63 -1.30 0.21 -24.04
C ALA A 63 -1.87 -0.56 -22.84
N LYS A 64 -2.43 0.14 -21.84
CA LYS A 64 -3.06 -0.43 -20.64
C LYS A 64 -4.58 -0.44 -20.69
N GLU A 65 -5.22 0.00 -21.77
CA GLU A 65 -6.68 0.15 -21.89
C GLU A 65 -7.42 -1.16 -21.59
N ALA A 66 -6.88 -2.30 -22.02
CA ALA A 66 -7.46 -3.61 -21.74
C ALA A 66 -7.60 -3.88 -20.22
N TYR A 67 -6.71 -3.32 -19.40
CA TYR A 67 -6.70 -3.49 -17.95
C TYR A 67 -7.29 -2.26 -17.23
N LEU A 68 -6.85 -1.04 -17.58
CA LEU A 68 -7.27 0.22 -16.98
C LEU A 68 -8.47 0.82 -17.72
N ASN A 69 -9.61 0.15 -17.66
CA ASN A 69 -10.88 0.69 -18.12
C ASN A 69 -11.92 0.63 -17.00
N ARG A 70 -12.89 1.53 -17.01
CA ARG A 70 -13.90 1.67 -15.96
C ARG A 70 -14.68 0.38 -15.70
N LYS A 71 -15.05 -0.37 -16.77
CA LYS A 71 -15.84 -1.60 -16.65
C LYS A 71 -15.02 -2.70 -15.96
N ALA A 72 -13.80 -2.95 -16.44
CA ALA A 72 -12.91 -3.97 -15.88
C ALA A 72 -12.49 -3.62 -14.46
N PHE A 73 -12.19 -2.34 -14.15
CA PHE A 73 -11.88 -1.88 -12.82
C PHE A 73 -13.04 -2.12 -11.85
N THR A 74 -14.27 -1.75 -12.22
CA THR A 74 -15.46 -1.96 -11.38
C THR A 74 -15.72 -3.44 -11.13
N LEU A 75 -15.56 -4.29 -12.18
CA LEU A 75 -15.71 -5.73 -12.01
C LEU A 75 -14.69 -6.31 -11.04
N ARG A 76 -13.41 -5.94 -11.19
CA ARG A 76 -12.34 -6.39 -10.27
C ARG A 76 -12.55 -5.87 -8.86
N PHE A 77 -12.99 -4.61 -8.70
CA PHE A 77 -13.35 -4.04 -7.40
C PHE A 77 -14.40 -4.89 -6.68
N ILE A 78 -15.48 -5.26 -7.36
CA ILE A 78 -16.52 -6.12 -6.80
C ILE A 78 -15.96 -7.51 -6.47
N LEU A 79 -15.10 -8.07 -7.33
CA LEU A 79 -14.49 -9.37 -7.12
C LEU A 79 -13.60 -9.40 -5.86
N TYR A 80 -12.79 -8.36 -5.63
CA TYR A 80 -11.96 -8.27 -4.42
C TYR A 80 -12.81 -8.26 -3.15
N PHE A 81 -13.86 -7.44 -3.12
CA PHE A 81 -14.78 -7.42 -1.99
C PHE A 81 -15.54 -8.74 -1.83
N ALA A 82 -15.94 -9.38 -2.91
CA ALA A 82 -16.58 -10.69 -2.86
C ALA A 82 -15.66 -11.76 -2.25
N VAL A 83 -14.37 -11.77 -2.60
CA VAL A 83 -13.37 -12.68 -2.02
C VAL A 83 -13.16 -12.37 -0.54
N PHE A 84 -12.86 -11.13 -0.18
CA PHE A 84 -12.54 -10.75 1.20
C PHE A 84 -13.74 -10.94 2.14
N CYS A 85 -14.90 -10.42 1.74
CA CYS A 85 -16.12 -10.59 2.53
C CYS A 85 -16.61 -12.04 2.54
N GLY A 86 -16.52 -12.74 1.41
CA GLY A 86 -16.93 -14.13 1.29
C GLY A 86 -16.14 -15.05 2.21
N LEU A 87 -14.82 -14.93 2.24
CA LEU A 87 -13.96 -15.69 3.17
C LEU A 87 -14.29 -15.35 4.64
N GLY A 88 -14.40 -14.06 4.97
CA GLY A 88 -14.73 -13.63 6.32
C GLY A 88 -16.09 -14.14 6.78
N LEU A 89 -17.11 -14.05 5.94
CA LEU A 89 -18.45 -14.56 6.23
C LEU A 89 -18.49 -16.09 6.33
N PHE A 90 -17.75 -16.78 5.47
CA PHE A 90 -17.65 -18.24 5.52
C PHE A 90 -17.04 -18.71 6.85
N PHE A 91 -15.86 -18.19 7.24
CA PHE A 91 -15.21 -18.60 8.49
C PHE A 91 -16.06 -18.26 9.72
N ARG A 92 -16.72 -17.11 9.70
CA ARG A 92 -17.66 -16.75 10.75
C ARG A 92 -18.84 -17.73 10.81
N HIS A 93 -19.44 -18.06 9.67
CA HIS A 93 -20.56 -19.01 9.60
C HIS A 93 -20.14 -20.40 10.08
N ALA A 94 -18.97 -20.89 9.62
CA ALA A 94 -18.45 -22.18 10.02
C ALA A 94 -18.21 -22.27 11.53
N SER A 95 -17.58 -21.23 12.12
CA SER A 95 -17.35 -21.17 13.57
C SER A 95 -18.65 -21.18 14.37
N PHE A 96 -19.65 -20.37 13.99
CA PHE A 96 -20.94 -20.34 14.71
C PHE A 96 -21.77 -21.59 14.52
N SER A 97 -21.69 -22.24 13.37
CA SER A 97 -22.37 -23.53 13.17
C SER A 97 -21.72 -24.61 14.00
N GLN A 98 -20.41 -24.65 14.10
CA GLN A 98 -19.68 -25.56 14.97
C GLN A 98 -19.99 -25.36 16.44
N ASP A 99 -20.17 -24.12 16.90
CA ASP A 99 -20.56 -23.83 18.26
C ASP A 99 -22.01 -24.31 18.59
N LYS A 100 -22.87 -24.48 17.58
CA LYS A 100 -24.23 -25.00 17.74
C LYS A 100 -24.27 -26.51 17.73
N ASP A 101 -23.71 -27.15 16.71
CA ASP A 101 -23.82 -28.60 16.48
C ASP A 101 -22.64 -29.41 17.05
N GLY A 102 -21.46 -28.78 17.25
CA GLY A 102 -20.24 -29.44 17.71
C GLY A 102 -19.61 -30.37 16.67
N ASP A 103 -20.00 -30.29 15.39
CA ASP A 103 -19.56 -31.23 14.36
C ASP A 103 -18.14 -30.86 13.85
N PRO A 104 -17.13 -31.78 13.96
CA PRO A 104 -15.78 -31.56 13.48
C PRO A 104 -15.69 -31.32 11.98
N LYS A 105 -16.76 -31.60 11.20
CA LYS A 105 -16.76 -31.32 9.75
C LYS A 105 -16.47 -29.85 9.43
N TRP A 106 -16.91 -28.92 10.30
CA TRP A 106 -16.67 -27.50 10.12
C TRP A 106 -15.19 -27.15 10.22
N THR A 107 -14.45 -27.77 11.16
CA THR A 107 -13.00 -27.62 11.26
C THR A 107 -12.31 -28.15 10.01
N HIS A 108 -12.65 -29.35 9.53
CA HIS A 108 -12.07 -29.90 8.30
C HIS A 108 -12.38 -29.08 7.05
N THR A 109 -13.61 -28.59 6.93
CA THR A 109 -14.00 -27.72 5.81
C THR A 109 -13.26 -26.38 5.87
N SER A 110 -13.16 -25.78 7.06
CA SER A 110 -12.42 -24.53 7.26
C SER A 110 -10.94 -24.67 6.89
N VAL A 111 -10.29 -25.79 7.20
CA VAL A 111 -8.88 -26.05 6.79
C VAL A 111 -8.76 -26.09 5.27
N LYS A 112 -9.67 -26.78 4.56
CA LYS A 112 -9.66 -26.85 3.10
C LYS A 112 -9.88 -25.48 2.46
N VAL A 113 -10.87 -24.74 2.96
CA VAL A 113 -11.19 -23.39 2.48
C VAL A 113 -10.05 -22.43 2.79
N ALA A 114 -9.40 -22.55 3.96
CA ALA A 114 -8.24 -21.72 4.31
C ALA A 114 -7.06 -21.93 3.36
N ALA A 115 -6.80 -23.17 2.94
CA ALA A 115 -5.70 -23.48 2.00
C ALA A 115 -5.88 -22.75 0.66
N VAL A 116 -7.10 -22.76 0.10
CA VAL A 116 -7.43 -22.00 -1.12
C VAL A 116 -7.55 -20.51 -0.81
N GLY A 117 -8.11 -20.17 0.33
CA GLY A 117 -8.34 -18.81 0.79
C GLY A 117 -7.05 -18.00 0.97
N ILE A 118 -5.96 -18.60 1.43
CA ILE A 118 -4.65 -17.93 1.54
C ILE A 118 -4.16 -17.48 0.17
N ILE A 119 -4.27 -18.32 -0.85
CA ILE A 119 -3.89 -17.98 -2.22
C ILE A 119 -4.78 -16.87 -2.76
N ALA A 120 -6.10 -17.00 -2.59
CA ALA A 120 -7.07 -15.99 -3.03
C ALA A 120 -6.86 -14.65 -2.31
N MET A 121 -6.54 -14.65 -1.01
CA MET A 121 -6.19 -13.45 -0.25
C MET A 121 -4.90 -12.80 -0.74
N ALA A 122 -3.84 -13.58 -0.97
CA ALA A 122 -2.56 -13.05 -1.44
C ALA A 122 -2.70 -12.41 -2.82
N LEU A 123 -3.32 -13.10 -3.78
CA LEU A 123 -3.56 -12.59 -5.12
C LEU A 123 -4.55 -11.40 -5.08
N GLY A 124 -5.65 -11.53 -4.36
CA GLY A 124 -6.65 -10.48 -4.23
C GLY A 124 -6.06 -9.19 -3.63
N THR A 125 -5.25 -9.28 -2.58
CA THR A 125 -4.59 -8.13 -1.97
C THR A 125 -3.56 -7.51 -2.91
N THR A 126 -2.80 -8.33 -3.64
CA THR A 126 -1.83 -7.87 -4.63
C THR A 126 -2.48 -7.08 -5.75
N PHE A 127 -3.51 -7.64 -6.38
CA PHE A 127 -4.22 -6.97 -7.47
C PHE A 127 -5.04 -5.77 -6.98
N ALA A 128 -5.63 -5.85 -5.79
CA ALA A 128 -6.31 -4.70 -5.19
C ALA A 128 -5.35 -3.54 -4.93
N ALA A 129 -4.13 -3.81 -4.48
CA ALA A 129 -3.10 -2.78 -4.30
C ALA A 129 -2.69 -2.13 -5.63
N ILE A 130 -2.59 -2.92 -6.70
CA ILE A 130 -2.30 -2.41 -8.04
C ILE A 130 -3.44 -1.51 -8.53
N ASP A 131 -4.68 -1.93 -8.38
CA ASP A 131 -5.84 -1.17 -8.86
C ASP A 131 -6.15 0.07 -8.00
N TRP A 132 -6.05 -0.03 -6.67
CA TRP A 132 -6.50 1.05 -5.78
C TRP A 132 -5.42 2.07 -5.48
N TYR A 133 -4.17 1.64 -5.34
CA TYR A 133 -3.07 2.51 -4.93
C TYR A 133 -2.10 2.80 -6.07
N LYS A 134 -1.57 1.77 -6.72
CA LYS A 134 -0.59 1.96 -7.79
C LYS A 134 -1.19 2.66 -9.01
N ALA A 135 -2.46 2.36 -9.36
CA ALA A 135 -3.15 2.98 -10.49
C ALA A 135 -3.50 4.47 -10.28
N ILE A 136 -3.27 5.05 -9.09
CA ILE A 136 -3.35 6.49 -8.87
C ILE A 136 -2.30 7.19 -9.76
N GLU A 137 -1.10 6.61 -9.83
CA GLU A 137 -0.06 7.03 -10.76
C GLU A 137 0.10 5.96 -11.85
N HIS A 138 -0.66 6.08 -12.94
CA HIS A 138 -0.75 5.07 -13.98
C HIS A 138 0.50 5.01 -14.89
N HIS A 139 1.31 6.06 -14.92
CA HIS A 139 2.57 6.09 -15.65
C HIS A 139 3.64 5.23 -14.96
N TRP A 140 3.58 5.12 -13.64
CA TRP A 140 4.52 4.32 -12.88
C TRP A 140 4.12 2.85 -12.81
N PHE A 141 5.10 1.93 -12.81
CA PHE A 141 4.86 0.51 -12.65
C PHE A 141 5.95 -0.14 -11.78
N SER A 142 5.50 -1.07 -10.94
CA SER A 142 6.36 -1.92 -10.13
C SER A 142 5.66 -3.23 -9.86
N THR A 143 6.33 -4.34 -10.18
CA THR A 143 5.82 -5.70 -9.91
C THR A 143 5.85 -6.04 -8.43
N MET A 144 6.75 -5.40 -7.66
CA MET A 144 6.91 -5.63 -6.23
C MET A 144 5.85 -4.91 -5.37
N TYR A 145 5.14 -3.94 -5.95
CA TYR A 145 4.21 -3.09 -5.19
C TYR A 145 3.08 -3.85 -4.51
N GLY A 146 2.51 -4.84 -5.20
CA GLY A 146 1.45 -5.69 -4.63
C GLY A 146 1.95 -6.55 -3.46
N VAL A 147 3.16 -7.10 -3.57
CA VAL A 147 3.79 -7.89 -2.49
C VAL A 147 4.18 -7.00 -1.31
N TRP A 148 4.65 -5.78 -1.59
CA TRP A 148 4.87 -4.76 -0.57
C TRP A 148 3.61 -4.49 0.25
N TYR A 149 2.49 -4.25 -0.43
CA TYR A 149 1.21 -3.98 0.22
C TYR A 149 0.68 -5.18 1.01
N PHE A 150 0.85 -6.39 0.47
CA PHE A 150 0.51 -7.63 1.17
C PHE A 150 1.29 -7.75 2.50
N SER A 151 2.60 -7.54 2.48
CA SER A 151 3.44 -7.63 3.68
C SER A 151 3.06 -6.57 4.73
N ALA A 152 2.78 -5.34 4.27
CA ALA A 152 2.27 -4.25 5.10
C ALA A 152 0.93 -4.59 5.74
N SER A 153 -0.01 -5.14 4.97
CA SER A 153 -1.34 -5.54 5.43
C SER A 153 -1.28 -6.65 6.48
N MET A 154 -0.44 -7.67 6.26
CA MET A 154 -0.25 -8.76 7.22
C MET A 154 0.32 -8.27 8.53
N ARG A 155 1.35 -7.44 8.50
CA ARG A 155 1.94 -6.83 9.68
C ARG A 155 0.93 -6.00 10.48
N THR A 156 0.15 -5.18 9.77
CA THR A 156 -0.88 -4.31 10.35
C THR A 156 -2.02 -5.12 10.95
N GLY A 157 -2.46 -6.16 10.26
CA GLY A 157 -3.49 -7.10 10.74
C GLY A 157 -3.07 -7.81 12.03
N LEU A 158 -1.81 -8.26 12.13
CA LEU A 158 -1.26 -8.85 13.34
C LEU A 158 -1.21 -7.85 14.50
N ALA A 159 -0.78 -6.61 14.23
CA ALA A 159 -0.77 -5.55 15.23
C ALA A 159 -2.17 -5.22 15.74
N ALA A 160 -3.16 -5.10 14.85
CA ALA A 160 -4.56 -4.92 15.20
C ALA A 160 -5.10 -6.09 16.04
N THR A 161 -4.74 -7.33 15.68
CA THR A 161 -5.11 -8.54 16.43
C THR A 161 -4.56 -8.49 17.86
N VAL A 162 -3.31 -8.09 18.05
CA VAL A 162 -2.72 -7.93 19.40
C VAL A 162 -3.52 -6.92 20.24
N ILE A 163 -3.89 -5.78 19.66
CA ILE A 163 -4.67 -4.74 20.35
C ILE A 163 -6.04 -5.26 20.71
N ILE A 164 -6.75 -5.91 19.78
CA ILE A 164 -8.07 -6.48 19.99
C ILE A 164 -8.02 -7.56 21.09
N CYS A 165 -7.07 -8.50 21.01
CA CYS A 165 -6.91 -9.56 22.01
C CYS A 165 -6.61 -8.97 23.39
N PHE A 166 -5.78 -7.93 23.48
CA PHE A 166 -5.48 -7.26 24.75
C PHE A 166 -6.74 -6.59 25.35
N LEU A 167 -7.51 -5.86 24.54
CA LEU A 167 -8.76 -5.22 24.98
C LEU A 167 -9.80 -6.23 25.45
N LEU A 168 -9.92 -7.36 24.74
CA LEU A 168 -10.85 -8.43 25.08
C LEU A 168 -10.39 -9.21 26.31
N ALA A 169 -9.10 -9.46 26.48
CA ALA A 169 -8.56 -10.16 27.65
C ALA A 169 -8.80 -9.41 28.95
N ASN A 170 -8.85 -8.07 28.90
CA ASN A 170 -9.07 -7.24 30.09
C ASN A 170 -10.57 -7.05 30.44
N ARG A 171 -11.49 -7.34 29.52
CA ARG A 171 -12.91 -6.96 29.70
C ARG A 171 -13.92 -8.07 29.39
N SER A 172 -13.50 -9.30 29.07
CA SER A 172 -14.41 -10.34 28.64
C SER A 172 -13.89 -11.77 28.91
N ASN A 173 -14.61 -12.75 28.36
CA ASN A 173 -14.36 -14.19 28.47
C ASN A 173 -12.98 -14.65 27.96
N LEU A 174 -12.17 -13.78 27.32
CA LEU A 174 -10.75 -14.06 27.01
C LEU A 174 -9.80 -13.93 28.20
N GLN A 175 -10.33 -13.52 29.36
CA GLN A 175 -9.51 -13.42 30.57
C GLN A 175 -8.95 -14.80 30.95
N GLY A 176 -7.61 -14.87 31.07
CA GLY A 176 -6.90 -16.12 31.35
C GLY A 176 -6.61 -17.02 30.13
N LEU A 177 -7.24 -16.77 28.96
CA LEU A 177 -7.00 -17.53 27.74
C LEU A 177 -5.92 -16.90 26.85
N TYR A 178 -5.80 -15.58 26.84
CA TYR A 178 -4.73 -14.88 26.12
C TYR A 178 -3.42 -14.93 26.92
N LYS A 179 -2.71 -16.05 26.77
CA LYS A 179 -1.48 -16.37 27.49
C LYS A 179 -0.23 -15.70 26.89
N GLN A 180 0.88 -15.89 27.59
CA GLN A 180 2.20 -15.43 27.19
C GLN A 180 2.64 -16.03 25.85
N ALA A 181 2.42 -17.33 25.62
CA ALA A 181 2.72 -18.02 24.37
C ALA A 181 2.03 -17.38 23.16
N HIS A 182 0.75 -17.03 23.26
CA HIS A 182 0.01 -16.37 22.17
C HIS A 182 0.63 -15.00 21.82
N ARG A 183 1.01 -14.22 22.84
CA ARG A 183 1.70 -12.93 22.63
C ARG A 183 3.06 -13.10 21.97
N TYR A 184 3.80 -14.13 22.41
CA TYR A 184 5.11 -14.43 21.84
C TYR A 184 5.00 -14.80 20.35
N HIS A 185 4.08 -15.70 19.97
CA HIS A 185 3.88 -16.09 18.58
C HIS A 185 3.41 -14.93 17.69
N LEU A 186 2.45 -14.12 18.16
CA LEU A 186 2.04 -12.92 17.43
C LEU A 186 3.20 -11.92 17.28
N GLY A 187 4.01 -11.75 18.31
CA GLY A 187 5.21 -10.90 18.26
C GLY A 187 6.27 -11.42 17.29
N CYS A 188 6.45 -12.73 17.19
CA CYS A 188 7.35 -13.35 16.21
C CYS A 188 6.85 -13.17 14.78
N LEU A 189 5.54 -13.33 14.55
CA LEU A 189 4.95 -13.08 13.24
C LEU A 189 5.03 -11.59 12.84
N MET A 190 4.78 -10.67 13.78
CA MET A 190 4.98 -9.23 13.52
C MET A 190 6.43 -8.92 13.17
N LEU A 191 7.41 -9.54 13.82
CA LEU A 191 8.81 -9.39 13.47
C LEU A 191 9.10 -9.93 12.05
N ALA A 192 8.61 -11.13 11.73
CA ALA A 192 8.80 -11.75 10.42
C ALA A 192 8.23 -10.85 9.29
N PHE A 193 7.02 -10.34 9.47
CA PHE A 193 6.41 -9.45 8.47
C PHE A 193 7.01 -8.03 8.48
N THR A 194 7.63 -7.58 9.56
CA THR A 194 8.43 -6.34 9.57
C THR A 194 9.69 -6.50 8.72
N ILE A 195 10.39 -7.63 8.85
CA ILE A 195 11.55 -7.95 8.01
C ILE A 195 11.13 -8.11 6.55
N PHE A 196 10.03 -8.82 6.30
CA PHE A 196 9.52 -9.04 4.95
C PHE A 196 9.11 -7.74 4.25
N TRP A 197 8.41 -6.83 4.96
CA TRP A 197 8.07 -5.51 4.47
C TRP A 197 9.33 -4.71 4.09
N ALA A 198 10.34 -4.69 4.96
CA ALA A 198 11.58 -3.97 4.69
C ALA A 198 12.36 -4.56 3.52
N TYR A 199 12.41 -5.89 3.43
CA TYR A 199 13.03 -6.60 2.31
C TYR A 199 12.40 -6.21 0.98
N ILE A 200 11.06 -6.25 0.88
CA ILE A 200 10.35 -5.89 -0.35
C ILE A 200 10.50 -4.40 -0.67
N SER A 201 10.42 -3.52 0.33
CA SER A 201 10.65 -2.07 0.17
C SER A 201 12.04 -1.79 -0.37
N PHE A 202 13.05 -2.43 0.21
CA PHE A 202 14.44 -2.31 -0.25
C PHE A 202 14.63 -2.89 -1.65
N CYS A 203 14.09 -4.06 -1.93
CA CYS A 203 14.20 -4.68 -3.26
C CYS A 203 13.58 -3.78 -4.34
N GLN A 204 12.40 -3.22 -4.09
CA GLN A 204 11.74 -2.31 -5.03
C GLN A 204 12.62 -1.08 -5.31
N PHE A 205 13.10 -0.43 -4.26
CA PHE A 205 14.01 0.72 -4.39
C PHE A 205 15.29 0.34 -5.13
N PHE A 206 15.94 -0.75 -4.72
CA PHE A 206 17.21 -1.19 -5.27
C PHE A 206 17.11 -1.54 -6.76
N LEU A 207 16.06 -2.25 -7.17
CA LEU A 207 15.86 -2.61 -8.57
C LEU A 207 15.64 -1.38 -9.45
N ILE A 208 14.77 -0.46 -9.03
CA ILE A 208 14.48 0.77 -9.78
C ILE A 208 15.70 1.68 -9.83
N TYR A 209 16.40 1.83 -8.70
CA TYR A 209 17.61 2.65 -8.64
C TYR A 209 18.75 2.12 -9.51
N ASN A 210 18.96 0.78 -9.55
CA ASN A 210 20.01 0.18 -10.39
C ASN A 210 19.64 0.12 -11.88
N ALA A 211 18.37 0.00 -12.22
CA ALA A 211 17.91 0.04 -13.60
C ALA A 211 18.02 1.43 -14.20
N ASP A 212 17.86 2.46 -13.36
CA ASP A 212 17.94 3.88 -13.71
C ASP A 212 17.10 4.25 -14.95
N ILE A 213 15.91 3.66 -15.04
CA ILE A 213 14.94 3.93 -16.09
C ILE A 213 14.12 5.16 -15.67
N PRO A 214 14.16 6.29 -16.44
CA PRO A 214 13.49 7.53 -16.06
C PRO A 214 12.00 7.37 -15.72
N GLU A 215 11.28 6.51 -16.47
CA GLU A 215 9.86 6.22 -16.29
C GLU A 215 9.54 5.51 -14.96
N GLU A 216 10.56 4.95 -14.31
CA GLU A 216 10.39 4.30 -13.00
C GLU A 216 10.98 5.13 -11.87
N THR A 217 12.13 5.78 -12.10
CA THR A 217 12.86 6.55 -11.07
C THR A 217 12.13 7.81 -10.65
N PHE A 218 11.31 8.41 -11.54
CA PHE A 218 10.54 9.62 -11.23
C PHE A 218 9.71 9.50 -9.97
N TRP A 219 9.15 8.29 -9.70
CA TRP A 219 8.31 8.04 -8.53
C TRP A 219 9.08 8.24 -7.21
N TYR A 220 10.36 7.87 -7.17
CA TYR A 220 11.23 8.14 -6.03
C TYR A 220 11.73 9.58 -6.03
N ASN A 221 12.01 10.13 -7.19
CA ASN A 221 12.52 11.50 -7.34
C ASN A 221 11.53 12.53 -6.79
N ILE A 222 10.25 12.43 -7.12
CA ILE A 222 9.19 13.32 -6.59
C ILE A 222 8.99 13.21 -5.06
N ARG A 223 9.54 12.18 -4.42
CA ARG A 223 9.55 11.98 -2.96
C ARG A 223 10.83 12.43 -2.28
N GLN A 224 11.83 12.83 -3.06
CA GLN A 224 13.13 13.19 -2.55
C GLN A 224 13.53 14.61 -2.93
N PHE A 225 13.28 15.01 -4.16
CA PHE A 225 13.77 16.26 -4.73
C PHE A 225 12.62 17.12 -5.24
N ASP A 226 12.90 18.43 -5.30
CA ASP A 226 12.03 19.38 -5.98
C ASP A 226 12.26 19.25 -7.50
N PRO A 227 11.21 19.00 -8.32
CA PRO A 227 11.36 18.93 -9.77
C PRO A 227 11.94 20.18 -10.41
N ALA A 228 11.62 21.36 -9.85
CA ALA A 228 12.15 22.63 -10.34
C ALA A 228 13.62 22.84 -9.95
N ASN A 229 14.09 22.21 -8.88
CA ASN A 229 15.47 22.32 -8.41
C ASN A 229 15.96 20.98 -7.83
N PRO A 230 16.53 20.10 -8.65
CA PRO A 230 16.96 18.76 -8.23
C PRO A 230 18.01 18.72 -7.10
N ASP A 231 18.68 19.84 -6.83
CA ASP A 231 19.64 19.96 -5.73
C ASP A 231 18.94 20.19 -4.38
N VAL A 232 17.65 20.56 -4.38
CA VAL A 232 16.87 20.83 -3.18
C VAL A 232 15.99 19.64 -2.84
N LYS A 233 16.07 19.19 -1.58
CA LYS A 233 15.21 18.14 -1.06
C LYS A 233 13.83 18.71 -0.74
N ASN A 234 12.81 18.00 -1.17
CA ASN A 234 11.43 18.38 -0.91
C ASN A 234 10.96 18.00 0.52
N SER A 235 9.73 18.40 0.88
CA SER A 235 9.13 18.15 2.19
C SER A 235 8.87 16.67 2.50
N TRP A 236 8.90 15.77 1.50
CA TRP A 236 8.69 14.33 1.66
C TRP A 236 9.97 13.58 2.05
N TYR A 237 11.13 14.12 1.74
CA TYR A 237 12.41 13.48 2.04
C TYR A 237 12.57 13.11 3.53
N PRO A 238 12.34 14.02 4.51
CA PRO A 238 12.45 13.68 5.91
C PRO A 238 11.44 12.62 6.33
N ILE A 239 10.24 12.58 5.73
CA ILE A 239 9.25 11.53 6.01
C ILE A 239 9.76 10.17 5.55
N GLY A 240 10.33 10.08 4.34
CA GLY A 240 10.96 8.85 3.84
C GLY A 240 12.07 8.35 4.76
N MET A 241 12.92 9.25 5.27
CA MET A 241 13.95 8.90 6.25
C MET A 241 13.35 8.42 7.56
N CYS A 242 12.32 9.09 8.08
CA CYS A 242 11.61 8.65 9.27
C CYS A 242 11.00 7.26 9.11
N LEU A 243 10.49 6.91 7.93
CA LEU A 243 9.97 5.57 7.67
C LEU A 243 11.04 4.48 7.81
N ILE A 244 12.27 4.73 7.35
CA ILE A 244 13.37 3.77 7.52
C ILE A 244 13.63 3.52 9.02
N PHE A 245 13.73 4.57 9.82
CA PHE A 245 14.05 4.44 11.23
C PHE A 245 12.86 3.98 12.07
N CYS A 246 11.71 4.60 11.92
CA CYS A 246 10.57 4.41 12.80
C CYS A 246 9.65 3.27 12.35
N ASN A 247 9.50 3.02 11.04
CA ASN A 247 8.65 1.95 10.54
C ASN A 247 9.38 0.60 10.40
N PHE A 248 10.73 0.63 10.28
CA PHE A 248 11.53 -0.59 10.18
C PHE A 248 12.50 -0.77 11.36
N LEU A 249 13.56 0.05 11.48
CA LEU A 249 14.65 -0.22 12.41
C LEU A 249 14.18 -0.31 13.85
N PHE A 250 13.37 0.62 14.29
CA PHE A 250 12.86 0.61 15.66
C PHE A 250 12.00 -0.64 15.96
N PRO A 251 10.94 -0.98 15.21
CA PRO A 251 10.18 -2.21 15.44
C PRO A 251 11.03 -3.47 15.33
N PHE A 252 11.96 -3.52 14.38
CA PHE A 252 12.88 -4.65 14.21
C PHE A 252 13.69 -4.90 15.48
N PHE A 253 14.46 -3.94 15.93
CA PHE A 253 15.27 -4.11 17.12
C PHE A 253 14.42 -4.31 18.38
N TYR A 254 13.31 -3.62 18.51
CA TYR A 254 12.41 -3.79 19.65
C TYR A 254 11.83 -5.19 19.75
N LEU A 255 11.39 -5.77 18.62
CA LEU A 255 10.82 -7.12 18.55
C LEU A 255 11.87 -8.24 18.59
N LEU A 256 13.16 -7.98 18.42
CA LEU A 256 14.20 -8.98 18.65
C LEU A 256 14.22 -9.45 20.11
N PHE A 257 13.98 -8.56 21.06
CA PHE A 257 14.02 -8.92 22.47
C PHE A 257 12.80 -9.78 22.85
N TYR A 258 13.05 -10.90 23.52
CA TYR A 258 12.02 -11.80 24.02
C TYR A 258 10.99 -11.08 24.89
N ARG A 259 11.48 -10.27 25.86
CA ARG A 259 10.62 -9.53 26.81
C ARG A 259 9.67 -8.55 26.12
N SER A 260 9.99 -8.05 24.96
CA SER A 260 9.14 -7.13 24.21
C SER A 260 7.90 -7.82 23.64
N LYS A 261 7.98 -9.12 23.37
CA LYS A 261 6.92 -9.94 22.84
C LYS A 261 5.99 -10.51 23.92
N ILE A 262 6.50 -10.79 25.11
CA ILE A 262 5.73 -11.47 26.17
C ILE A 262 5.02 -10.51 27.12
N VAL A 263 5.59 -9.33 27.41
CA VAL A 263 5.03 -8.37 28.36
C VAL A 263 3.86 -7.63 27.70
N PRO A 264 2.63 -7.69 28.27
CA PRO A 264 1.42 -7.16 27.62
C PRO A 264 1.53 -5.69 27.21
N GLY A 265 2.04 -4.82 28.08
CA GLY A 265 2.19 -3.39 27.77
C GLY A 265 3.21 -3.11 26.66
N ARG A 266 4.28 -3.91 26.57
CA ARG A 266 5.33 -3.75 25.56
C ARG A 266 4.86 -4.17 24.17
N ILE A 267 4.20 -5.31 24.06
CA ILE A 267 3.66 -5.77 22.78
C ILE A 267 2.51 -4.88 22.31
N LEU A 268 1.70 -4.34 23.23
CA LEU A 268 0.66 -3.37 22.92
C LEU A 268 1.25 -2.07 22.38
N PHE A 269 2.30 -1.56 23.03
CA PHE A 269 3.01 -0.36 22.57
C PHE A 269 3.53 -0.52 21.14
N ILE A 270 4.26 -1.61 20.86
CA ILE A 270 4.83 -1.81 19.53
C ILE A 270 3.75 -2.07 18.47
N ALA A 271 2.63 -2.71 18.83
CA ALA A 271 1.49 -2.87 17.93
C ALA A 271 0.87 -1.52 17.55
N GLY A 272 0.65 -0.63 18.52
CA GLY A 272 0.19 0.74 18.25
C GLY A 272 1.19 1.56 17.43
N TRP A 273 2.48 1.40 17.70
CA TRP A 273 3.56 2.02 16.94
C TRP A 273 3.57 1.59 15.48
N ILE A 274 3.45 0.29 15.21
CA ILE A 274 3.38 -0.26 13.84
C ILE A 274 2.15 0.29 13.10
N LEU A 275 0.98 0.36 13.75
CA LEU A 275 -0.23 0.92 13.13
C LEU A 275 -0.04 2.38 12.75
N PHE A 276 0.50 3.18 13.64
CA PHE A 276 0.73 4.61 13.40
C PHE A 276 1.69 4.83 12.22
N TRP A 277 2.85 4.18 12.23
CA TRP A 277 3.84 4.37 11.16
C TRP A 277 3.42 3.72 9.84
N GLN A 278 2.56 2.71 9.87
CA GLN A 278 1.98 2.17 8.65
C GLN A 278 0.99 3.14 8.00
N LEU A 279 0.25 3.92 8.77
CA LEU A 279 -0.56 5.02 8.22
C LEU A 279 0.34 6.07 7.56
N ALA A 280 1.44 6.44 8.19
CA ALA A 280 2.42 7.36 7.61
C ALA A 280 3.05 6.80 6.31
N ASP A 281 3.32 5.50 6.27
CA ASP A 281 3.84 4.82 5.08
C ASP A 281 2.84 4.84 3.91
N ILE A 282 1.57 4.55 4.17
CA ILE A 282 0.52 4.65 3.14
C ILE A 282 0.37 6.11 2.66
N TYR A 283 0.41 7.06 3.59
CA TYR A 283 0.35 8.48 3.28
C TYR A 283 1.51 8.91 2.36
N TYR A 284 2.73 8.49 2.67
CA TYR A 284 3.92 8.70 1.84
C TYR A 284 3.81 8.05 0.46
N ASN A 285 3.12 6.92 0.33
CA ASN A 285 2.97 6.21 -0.94
C ASN A 285 1.86 6.80 -1.84
N VAL A 286 0.84 7.43 -1.25
CA VAL A 286 -0.37 7.86 -1.98
C VAL A 286 -0.36 9.34 -2.32
N LEU A 287 0.09 10.19 -1.39
CA LEU A 287 -0.10 11.65 -1.52
C LEU A 287 0.91 12.38 -2.39
N PRO A 288 2.21 12.02 -2.42
CA PRO A 288 3.13 12.68 -3.33
C PRO A 288 2.67 12.47 -4.77
N GLY A 289 2.28 13.53 -5.42
CA GLY A 289 1.79 13.54 -6.80
C GLY A 289 2.20 14.83 -7.48
N ILE A 290 2.20 14.81 -8.79
CA ILE A 290 2.49 15.96 -9.64
C ILE A 290 1.19 16.77 -9.76
N GLU A 291 1.25 18.06 -9.40
CA GLU A 291 0.16 19.01 -9.56
C GLU A 291 0.63 20.13 -10.52
N PRO A 292 -0.25 20.65 -11.41
CA PRO A 292 0.13 21.73 -12.29
C PRO A 292 0.40 23.01 -11.47
N ASP A 293 1.47 23.68 -11.80
CA ASP A 293 1.78 25.00 -11.24
C ASP A 293 1.09 26.08 -12.06
N ASN A 294 -0.02 26.60 -11.53
CA ASN A 294 -0.77 27.69 -12.17
C ASN A 294 -0.02 29.03 -12.11
N ASN A 295 1.08 29.13 -11.38
CA ASN A 295 1.87 30.34 -11.20
C ASN A 295 3.23 30.26 -11.93
N ALA A 296 3.50 29.17 -12.65
CA ALA A 296 4.76 29.03 -13.38
C ALA A 296 4.90 30.15 -14.43
N ALA A 297 6.05 30.80 -14.44
CA ALA A 297 6.39 31.77 -15.50
C ALA A 297 6.52 31.06 -16.85
N GLU A 298 6.26 31.77 -17.95
CA GLU A 298 6.48 31.21 -19.30
C GLU A 298 7.92 30.67 -19.43
N GLY A 299 8.03 29.35 -19.70
CA GLY A 299 9.30 28.66 -19.81
C GLY A 299 9.86 28.04 -18.52
N ALA A 300 9.12 28.14 -17.39
CA ALA A 300 9.39 27.39 -16.16
C ALA A 300 8.66 26.04 -16.17
N PHE A 301 9.00 25.16 -15.22
CA PHE A 301 8.28 23.90 -15.03
C PHE A 301 6.80 24.18 -14.71
N ASP A 302 5.90 23.63 -15.50
CA ASP A 302 4.44 23.77 -15.36
C ASP A 302 3.85 22.93 -14.23
N TYR A 303 4.67 22.28 -13.40
CA TYR A 303 4.19 21.41 -12.34
C TYR A 303 5.06 21.48 -11.08
N THR A 304 4.40 21.28 -9.95
CA THR A 304 5.02 21.15 -8.63
C THR A 304 4.67 19.81 -8.00
N VAL A 305 5.48 19.36 -7.05
CA VAL A 305 5.12 18.23 -6.20
C VAL A 305 4.29 18.74 -5.05
N ARG A 306 3.16 18.08 -4.80
CA ARG A 306 2.33 18.36 -3.64
C ARG A 306 3.15 18.30 -2.37
N GLU A 307 3.18 19.38 -1.61
CA GLU A 307 3.90 19.42 -0.34
C GLU A 307 3.27 18.53 0.73
N PHE A 308 4.12 18.05 1.65
CA PHE A 308 3.64 17.32 2.81
C PHE A 308 2.78 18.23 3.69
N SER A 309 1.51 17.87 3.82
CA SER A 309 0.58 18.57 4.71
C SER A 309 -0.42 17.55 5.28
N VAL A 310 -0.71 17.65 6.56
CA VAL A 310 -1.77 16.89 7.20
C VAL A 310 -2.92 17.84 7.47
N THR A 311 -4.03 17.60 6.80
CA THR A 311 -5.23 18.42 6.93
C THR A 311 -6.18 17.86 7.99
N GLY A 312 -7.10 18.70 8.50
CA GLY A 312 -8.15 18.23 9.39
C GLY A 312 -9.06 17.16 8.75
N LEU A 313 -9.19 17.19 7.41
CA LEU A 313 -9.97 16.19 6.67
C LEU A 313 -9.27 14.82 6.66
N ASP A 314 -7.95 14.77 6.59
CA ASP A 314 -7.20 13.52 6.66
C ASP A 314 -7.42 12.83 8.00
N VAL A 315 -7.29 13.61 9.08
CA VAL A 315 -7.54 13.11 10.44
C VAL A 315 -8.99 12.66 10.62
N ALA A 316 -9.95 13.46 10.14
CA ALA A 316 -11.37 13.14 10.21
C ALA A 316 -11.71 11.87 9.42
N SER A 317 -11.11 11.67 8.25
CA SER A 317 -11.28 10.47 7.42
C SER A 317 -10.77 9.20 8.14
N ILE A 318 -9.57 9.26 8.70
CA ILE A 318 -8.97 8.14 9.45
C ILE A 318 -9.84 7.79 10.68
N LEU A 319 -10.22 8.81 11.44
CA LEU A 319 -11.05 8.60 12.64
C LEU A 319 -12.47 8.12 12.26
N GLY A 320 -13.07 8.65 11.20
CA GLY A 320 -14.40 8.28 10.72
C GLY A 320 -14.46 6.82 10.26
N ILE A 321 -13.54 6.41 9.39
CA ILE A 321 -13.45 5.01 8.91
C ILE A 321 -13.08 4.08 10.07
N GLY A 322 -12.13 4.46 10.91
CA GLY A 322 -11.75 3.71 12.09
C GLY A 322 -12.91 3.51 13.06
N ALA A 323 -13.71 4.54 13.30
CA ALA A 323 -14.91 4.46 14.14
C ALA A 323 -15.98 3.54 13.54
N LEU A 324 -16.21 3.59 12.22
CA LEU A 324 -17.13 2.69 11.53
C LEU A 324 -16.68 1.22 11.65
N CYS A 325 -15.40 0.94 11.45
CA CYS A 325 -14.84 -0.41 11.63
C CYS A 325 -14.98 -0.88 13.07
N ALA A 326 -14.67 -0.02 14.05
CA ALA A 326 -14.83 -0.34 15.47
C ALA A 326 -16.30 -0.58 15.83
N ALA A 327 -17.23 0.23 15.35
CA ALA A 327 -18.68 0.06 15.56
C ALA A 327 -19.17 -1.27 14.97
N ALA A 328 -18.78 -1.61 13.76
CA ALA A 328 -19.13 -2.88 13.11
C ALA A 328 -18.57 -4.08 13.89
N PHE A 329 -17.33 -3.98 14.37
CA PHE A 329 -16.71 -5.00 15.21
C PHE A 329 -17.46 -5.18 16.55
N LEU A 330 -17.75 -4.10 17.26
CA LEU A 330 -18.46 -4.14 18.54
C LEU A 330 -19.89 -4.68 18.40
N TRP A 331 -20.60 -4.25 17.33
CA TRP A 331 -21.91 -4.76 17.00
C TRP A 331 -21.90 -6.28 16.69
N SER A 332 -20.90 -6.73 15.93
CA SER A 332 -20.71 -8.16 15.62
C SER A 332 -20.39 -8.97 16.88
N ARG A 333 -19.53 -8.44 17.75
CA ARG A 333 -19.14 -9.06 19.02
C ARG A 333 -20.32 -9.20 19.99
N GLY A 334 -21.22 -8.22 20.06
CA GLY A 334 -22.38 -8.26 20.95
C GLY A 334 -23.38 -9.40 20.67
N ARG A 335 -23.16 -10.14 19.57
CA ARG A 335 -24.05 -11.23 19.12
C ARG A 335 -23.43 -12.62 19.25
N ALA A 336 -22.20 -12.74 19.70
CA ALA A 336 -21.49 -14.01 19.74
C ALA A 336 -20.42 -14.02 20.83
N GLU A 337 -20.13 -15.19 21.34
CA GLU A 337 -18.97 -15.40 22.22
C GLU A 337 -17.67 -15.19 21.43
N PRO A 338 -16.63 -14.58 22.06
CA PRO A 338 -15.37 -14.29 21.39
C PRO A 338 -14.48 -15.53 21.18
N ILE A 339 -14.93 -16.70 21.63
CA ILE A 339 -14.15 -17.94 21.65
C ILE A 339 -15.00 -19.04 21.00
N PRO A 340 -14.42 -19.88 20.11
CA PRO A 340 -15.09 -21.05 19.57
C PRO A 340 -15.16 -22.14 20.66
N ILE A 341 -16.28 -22.22 21.33
CA ILE A 341 -16.46 -23.07 22.54
C ILE A 341 -16.39 -24.57 22.19
N ARG A 342 -16.87 -24.96 21.00
CA ARG A 342 -16.94 -26.37 20.56
C ARG A 342 -15.92 -26.70 19.47
N ASP A 343 -14.87 -25.89 19.29
CA ASP A 343 -13.76 -26.27 18.41
C ASP A 343 -12.94 -27.38 19.09
N PRO A 344 -12.73 -28.56 18.46
CA PRO A 344 -11.96 -29.66 19.03
C PRO A 344 -10.49 -29.27 19.31
N ARG A 345 -9.96 -28.23 18.68
CA ARG A 345 -8.59 -27.74 18.85
C ARG A 345 -8.44 -26.65 19.91
N ILE A 346 -9.52 -26.25 20.57
CA ILE A 346 -9.45 -25.20 21.59
C ILE A 346 -8.55 -25.60 22.75
N LEU A 347 -8.55 -26.88 23.11
CA LEU A 347 -7.70 -27.41 24.18
C LEU A 347 -6.23 -27.30 23.83
N ASP A 348 -5.83 -27.53 22.58
CA ASP A 348 -4.45 -27.38 22.11
C ASP A 348 -3.98 -25.93 22.29
N SER A 349 -4.86 -24.97 22.01
CA SER A 349 -4.58 -23.55 22.23
C SER A 349 -4.50 -23.19 23.72
N ILE A 350 -5.36 -23.76 24.56
CA ILE A 350 -5.38 -23.50 25.99
C ILE A 350 -4.17 -24.13 26.69
N TYR A 351 -3.75 -25.31 26.27
CA TYR A 351 -2.64 -26.06 26.88
C TYR A 351 -1.30 -25.87 26.13
N THR A 352 -1.23 -24.90 25.21
CA THR A 352 0.07 -24.56 24.60
C THR A 352 1.08 -24.21 25.68
N HIS A 353 2.10 -25.03 25.81
CA HIS A 353 3.26 -24.83 26.67
C HIS A 353 4.38 -24.16 25.88
N GLU A 354 5.19 -23.34 26.55
CA GLU A 354 6.38 -22.69 25.99
C GLU A 354 7.51 -23.69 25.80
#